data_b021c9898d394f541decd7d27657af8e
#
_entry.id   b021c9898d394f541decd7d27657af8e
#
_cell.length_a   1.000
_cell.length_b   1.000
_cell.length_c   1.000
_cell.angle_alpha   90.00
_cell.angle_beta   90.00
_cell.angle_gamma   90.00
#
_symmetry.space_group_name_H-M   'P 1'
#
loop_
_entity.id
_entity.type
_entity.pdbx_description
1 polymer ?
#
loop_
_entity_poly.entity_id
_entity_poly.type
_entity_poly.pdbx_seq_one_letter_code
_entity_poly.pdbx_strand_id
1 'polypeptide(L)'
;MRVPLRSLSRSLGALIAFASIGCGAALAAAPSGQPIDGITCDRAEGAVFHIHQHVAIFDRGKAIPIPSDIGRPLATPCLYWLHTHSADGLIHVEAPKFRTLTLGNFFDVWREPLTATRIASARVKRGELHVFVDGKAYRGDPRKIELSQHTDVTLEAGEPYAKPVPFTDWQGQ
;
A
#
# COMPACT_ATOMS: atom_id res chain seq x y z
N MET A 1 -7.98 -13.54 -87.19
CA MET A 1 -8.35 -12.61 -86.11
C MET A 1 -7.71 -13.13 -84.81
N ARG A 2 -6.71 -12.43 -84.27
CA ARG A 2 -6.02 -12.81 -83.01
C ARG A 2 -6.48 -11.85 -81.92
N VAL A 3 -7.01 -12.42 -80.82
CA VAL A 3 -7.42 -11.65 -79.64
C VAL A 3 -6.24 -11.66 -78.62
N PRO A 4 -5.82 -10.52 -78.06
CA PRO A 4 -4.74 -10.49 -77.09
C PRO A 4 -5.26 -10.79 -75.69
N LEU A 5 -4.57 -11.68 -74.98
CA LEU A 5 -4.74 -11.92 -73.56
C LEU A 5 -4.27 -10.67 -72.79
N ARG A 6 -5.14 -10.18 -71.86
CA ARG A 6 -4.81 -9.16 -70.87
C ARG A 6 -4.25 -9.87 -69.61
N SER A 7 -3.02 -9.54 -69.29
CA SER A 7 -2.36 -9.88 -68.08
C SER A 7 -2.97 -9.13 -66.90
N LEU A 8 -3.50 -9.83 -65.90
CA LEU A 8 -3.93 -9.28 -64.60
C LEU A 8 -2.76 -9.34 -63.62
N SER A 9 -2.15 -8.17 -63.38
CA SER A 9 -1.15 -7.97 -62.34
C SER A 9 -1.84 -7.97 -60.97
N ARG A 10 -1.61 -8.95 -60.16
CA ARG A 10 -2.04 -9.00 -58.73
C ARG A 10 -0.98 -8.30 -57.88
N SER A 11 -1.28 -7.10 -57.41
CA SER A 11 -0.46 -6.40 -56.42
C SER A 11 -0.69 -7.06 -55.07
N LEU A 12 0.33 -7.71 -54.53
CA LEU A 12 0.37 -8.22 -53.13
C LEU A 12 0.67 -7.03 -52.22
N GLY A 13 -0.33 -6.49 -51.55
CA GLY A 13 -0.14 -5.52 -50.49
C GLY A 13 0.32 -6.22 -49.23
N ALA A 14 1.56 -5.99 -48.83
CA ALA A 14 2.10 -6.46 -47.56
C ALA A 14 1.54 -5.56 -46.44
N LEU A 15 0.65 -6.11 -45.57
CA LEU A 15 0.26 -5.49 -44.32
C LEU A 15 1.40 -5.68 -43.31
N ILE A 16 2.09 -4.59 -43.01
CA ILE A 16 3.05 -4.55 -41.88
C ILE A 16 2.25 -4.26 -40.64
N ALA A 17 2.04 -5.28 -39.80
CA ALA A 17 1.47 -5.15 -38.46
C ALA A 17 2.54 -4.59 -37.52
N PHE A 18 2.39 -3.34 -37.09
CA PHE A 18 3.18 -2.76 -36.02
C PHE A 18 2.71 -3.37 -34.67
N ALA A 19 3.47 -4.30 -34.13
CA ALA A 19 3.30 -4.75 -32.76
C ALA A 19 3.84 -3.68 -31.79
N SER A 20 2.95 -2.94 -31.16
CA SER A 20 3.31 -2.02 -30.10
C SER A 20 3.73 -2.83 -28.86
N ILE A 21 5.02 -2.97 -28.63
CA ILE A 21 5.55 -3.52 -27.37
C ILE A 21 5.35 -2.46 -26.31
N GLY A 22 4.26 -2.56 -25.56
CA GLY A 22 4.04 -1.77 -24.35
C GLY A 22 5.09 -2.15 -23.32
N CYS A 23 6.11 -1.31 -23.14
CA CYS A 23 7.06 -1.43 -22.05
C CYS A 23 6.34 -1.06 -20.73
N GLY A 24 5.70 -2.04 -20.09
CA GLY A 24 5.22 -1.92 -18.75
C GLY A 24 6.44 -1.85 -17.83
N ALA A 25 6.77 -0.65 -17.32
CA ALA A 25 7.75 -0.52 -16.27
C ALA A 25 7.22 -1.28 -15.03
N ALA A 26 7.68 -2.49 -14.83
CA ALA A 26 7.53 -3.17 -13.56
C ALA A 26 8.32 -2.34 -12.53
N LEU A 27 7.62 -1.73 -11.58
CA LEU A 27 8.23 -1.15 -10.41
C LEU A 27 8.97 -2.31 -9.70
N ALA A 28 10.26 -2.37 -9.87
CA ALA A 28 11.10 -3.34 -9.17
C ALA A 28 10.93 -3.06 -7.67
N ALA A 29 10.45 -4.05 -6.93
CA ALA A 29 10.40 -3.95 -5.48
C ALA A 29 11.81 -3.68 -4.97
N ALA A 30 11.97 -2.67 -4.09
CA ALA A 30 13.26 -2.38 -3.49
C ALA A 30 13.83 -3.65 -2.83
N PRO A 31 15.16 -3.86 -2.87
CA PRO A 31 15.77 -5.00 -2.21
C PRO A 31 15.38 -5.06 -0.73
N SER A 32 15.10 -6.26 -0.24
CA SER A 32 14.80 -6.50 1.17
C SER A 32 15.93 -5.98 2.06
N GLY A 33 15.60 -5.26 3.12
CA GLY A 33 16.58 -4.69 4.06
C GLY A 33 17.19 -3.33 3.69
N GLN A 34 16.84 -2.75 2.53
CA GLN A 34 17.24 -1.39 2.22
C GLN A 34 16.38 -0.38 2.98
N PRO A 35 16.93 0.79 3.37
CA PRO A 35 16.16 1.82 4.04
C PRO A 35 14.94 2.27 3.19
N ILE A 36 13.80 2.47 3.83
CA ILE A 36 12.56 2.98 3.24
C ILE A 36 12.24 4.28 3.96
N ASP A 37 12.14 5.40 3.25
CA ASP A 37 11.92 6.73 3.83
C ASP A 37 12.90 7.10 4.96
N GLY A 38 14.11 6.57 4.91
CA GLY A 38 15.11 6.73 5.97
C GLY A 38 14.82 5.89 7.23
N ILE A 39 13.89 4.94 7.15
CA ILE A 39 13.65 3.90 8.16
C ILE A 39 14.55 2.72 7.81
N THR A 40 15.45 2.37 8.72
CA THR A 40 16.36 1.24 8.50
C THR A 40 15.72 -0.08 8.89
N CYS A 41 16.26 -1.16 8.33
CA CYS A 41 15.94 -2.52 8.72
C CYS A 41 17.06 -2.99 9.65
N ASP A 42 16.77 -3.04 10.94
CA ASP A 42 17.78 -3.30 11.98
C ASP A 42 17.69 -4.75 12.46
N ARG A 43 18.77 -5.26 13.08
CA ARG A 43 18.83 -6.66 13.56
C ARG A 43 18.02 -6.90 14.84
N ALA A 44 17.65 -5.84 15.54
CA ALA A 44 16.89 -5.87 16.79
C ALA A 44 15.91 -4.71 16.82
N GLU A 45 14.86 -4.87 17.60
CA GLU A 45 13.89 -3.83 17.91
C GLU A 45 14.56 -2.65 18.61
N GLY A 46 14.16 -1.42 18.21
CA GLY A 46 14.67 -0.21 18.84
C GLY A 46 13.99 0.05 20.17
N ALA A 47 14.78 0.25 21.23
CA ALA A 47 14.25 0.40 22.59
C ALA A 47 14.07 1.87 23.04
N VAL A 48 14.44 2.86 22.23
CA VAL A 48 14.40 4.28 22.62
C VAL A 48 13.02 4.89 22.40
N PHE A 49 12.35 4.48 21.32
CA PHE A 49 11.02 4.95 20.97
C PHE A 49 10.15 3.73 20.65
N HIS A 50 9.23 3.41 21.55
CA HIS A 50 8.35 2.24 21.45
C HIS A 50 6.90 2.69 21.70
N ILE A 51 6.09 2.64 20.64
CA ILE A 51 4.68 3.02 20.66
C ILE A 51 3.86 2.10 19.75
N HIS A 52 2.55 2.04 20.00
CA HIS A 52 1.62 1.17 19.28
C HIS A 52 0.47 1.99 18.70
N GLN A 53 0.07 1.64 17.49
CA GLN A 53 -1.06 2.23 16.79
C GLN A 53 -1.87 1.12 16.13
N HIS A 54 -3.10 1.43 15.77
CA HIS A 54 -3.95 0.49 15.06
C HIS A 54 -4.43 1.10 13.73
N VAL A 55 -4.55 0.25 12.71
CA VAL A 55 -5.18 0.60 11.44
C VAL A 55 -6.17 -0.48 11.02
N ALA A 56 -7.38 -0.06 10.67
CA ALA A 56 -8.39 -0.91 10.04
C ALA A 56 -8.68 -0.41 8.64
N ILE A 57 -8.82 -1.33 7.69
CA ILE A 57 -9.14 -1.02 6.29
C ILE A 57 -10.41 -1.77 5.91
N PHE A 58 -11.35 -1.06 5.29
CA PHE A 58 -12.58 -1.64 4.76
C PHE A 58 -12.75 -1.31 3.27
N ASP A 59 -13.09 -2.30 2.46
CA ASP A 59 -13.57 -2.13 1.08
C ASP A 59 -15.06 -2.44 1.04
N ARG A 60 -15.89 -1.42 0.82
CA ARG A 60 -17.36 -1.55 0.78
C ARG A 60 -17.90 -2.32 1.98
N GLY A 61 -17.51 -1.88 3.17
CA GLY A 61 -17.93 -2.46 4.45
C GLY A 61 -17.31 -3.82 4.80
N LYS A 62 -16.42 -4.36 3.95
CA LYS A 62 -15.71 -5.61 4.23
C LYS A 62 -14.28 -5.31 4.65
N ALA A 63 -13.86 -5.88 5.77
CA ALA A 63 -12.48 -5.72 6.25
C ALA A 63 -11.47 -6.28 5.24
N ILE A 64 -10.41 -5.51 4.98
CA ILE A 64 -9.21 -5.96 4.29
C ILE A 64 -8.23 -6.38 5.37
N PRO A 65 -7.79 -7.64 5.39
CA PRO A 65 -6.80 -8.10 6.35
C PRO A 65 -5.47 -7.35 6.20
N ILE A 66 -4.90 -6.94 7.32
CA ILE A 66 -3.54 -6.44 7.38
C ILE A 66 -2.66 -7.62 7.79
N PRO A 67 -1.70 -8.05 6.97
CA PRO A 67 -0.91 -9.24 7.28
C PRO A 67 -0.06 -9.09 8.54
N SER A 68 0.24 -10.21 9.21
CA SER A 68 1.39 -10.29 10.10
C SER A 68 2.71 -10.08 9.34
N ASP A 69 3.77 -9.80 10.09
CA ASP A 69 5.14 -9.72 9.58
C ASP A 69 5.38 -8.65 8.50
N ILE A 70 4.50 -7.64 8.36
CA ILE A 70 4.83 -6.43 7.63
C ILE A 70 6.10 -5.83 8.26
N GLY A 71 7.04 -5.40 7.42
CA GLY A 71 8.30 -4.84 7.90
C GLY A 71 9.31 -5.85 8.45
N ARG A 72 9.01 -7.16 8.38
CA ARG A 72 9.88 -8.27 8.80
C ARG A 72 10.21 -9.18 7.61
N PRO A 73 11.14 -8.79 6.73
CA PRO A 73 11.41 -9.52 5.51
C PRO A 73 12.01 -10.89 5.81
N LEU A 74 11.36 -11.96 5.32
CA LEU A 74 11.75 -13.36 5.56
C LEU A 74 13.17 -13.71 5.09
N ALA A 75 13.63 -13.02 4.04
CA ALA A 75 14.94 -13.31 3.41
C ALA A 75 16.12 -12.62 4.11
N THR A 76 15.87 -11.72 5.07
CA THR A 76 16.89 -10.91 5.72
C THR A 76 16.62 -10.89 7.22
N PRO A 77 17.59 -11.20 8.09
CA PRO A 77 17.38 -11.22 9.53
C PRO A 77 17.38 -9.79 10.09
N CYS A 78 16.39 -9.01 9.70
CA CYS A 78 16.18 -7.62 10.17
C CYS A 78 14.70 -7.30 10.23
N LEU A 79 14.34 -6.23 10.93
CA LEU A 79 12.99 -5.66 10.98
C LEU A 79 13.06 -4.14 10.84
N TYR A 80 12.09 -3.58 10.14
CA TYR A 80 11.93 -2.13 10.05
C TYR A 80 11.33 -1.59 11.34
N TRP A 81 11.60 -0.33 11.66
CA TRP A 81 11.04 0.34 12.86
C TRP A 81 9.52 0.34 12.90
N LEU A 82 8.87 0.23 11.74
CA LEU A 82 7.44 0.05 11.58
C LEU A 82 7.18 -1.39 11.14
N HIS A 83 6.47 -2.15 11.95
CA HIS A 83 6.17 -3.55 11.64
C HIS A 83 4.89 -4.04 12.33
N THR A 84 4.43 -5.23 11.96
CA THR A 84 3.34 -5.94 12.60
C THR A 84 3.81 -7.32 13.06
N HIS A 85 3.29 -7.82 14.20
CA HIS A 85 3.53 -9.18 14.67
C HIS A 85 2.36 -10.11 14.30
N SER A 86 1.13 -9.60 14.34
CA SER A 86 -0.11 -10.33 14.10
C SER A 86 -0.95 -9.68 13.01
N ALA A 87 -1.99 -10.37 12.56
CA ALA A 87 -2.89 -9.88 11.51
C ALA A 87 -4.10 -9.14 12.08
N ASP A 88 -3.90 -8.35 13.12
CA ASP A 88 -4.93 -7.59 13.84
C ASP A 88 -4.92 -6.08 13.53
N GLY A 89 -3.97 -5.63 12.72
CA GLY A 89 -3.80 -4.22 12.37
C GLY A 89 -3.00 -3.40 13.40
N LEU A 90 -2.46 -4.04 14.43
CA LEU A 90 -1.60 -3.38 15.41
C LEU A 90 -0.22 -3.12 14.80
N ILE A 91 0.14 -1.84 14.70
CA ILE A 91 1.43 -1.38 14.19
C ILE A 91 2.35 -1.13 15.38
N HIS A 92 3.51 -1.74 15.38
CA HIS A 92 4.59 -1.45 16.30
C HIS A 92 5.53 -0.42 15.68
N VAL A 93 5.86 0.61 16.45
CA VAL A 93 6.94 1.54 16.15
C VAL A 93 8.03 1.33 17.18
N GLU A 94 9.12 0.73 16.77
CA GLU A 94 10.26 0.40 17.62
C GLU A 94 11.54 0.96 17.01
N ALA A 95 11.92 2.15 17.45
CA ALA A 95 13.00 2.90 16.82
C ALA A 95 14.16 3.20 17.77
N PRO A 96 15.42 3.27 17.27
CA PRO A 96 16.57 3.61 18.07
C PRO A 96 16.66 5.10 18.44
N LYS A 97 15.70 5.91 17.98
CA LYS A 97 15.62 7.35 18.26
C LYS A 97 14.21 7.87 18.06
N PHE A 98 13.86 8.95 18.73
CA PHE A 98 12.62 9.66 18.50
C PHE A 98 12.56 10.23 17.07
N ARG A 99 11.47 9.93 16.39
CA ARG A 99 11.15 10.44 15.06
C ARG A 99 9.65 10.43 14.86
N THR A 100 9.10 11.48 14.29
CA THR A 100 7.72 11.46 13.78
C THR A 100 7.63 10.50 12.62
N LEU A 101 6.81 9.48 12.75
CA LEU A 101 6.47 8.52 11.72
C LEU A 101 5.00 8.67 11.36
N THR A 102 4.65 8.36 10.13
CA THR A 102 3.31 8.57 9.59
C THR A 102 2.71 7.29 9.05
N LEU A 103 1.39 7.28 8.88
CA LEU A 103 0.70 6.19 8.22
C LEU A 103 1.25 5.94 6.80
N GLY A 104 1.68 7.01 6.11
CA GLY A 104 2.37 6.89 4.82
C GLY A 104 3.62 6.03 4.90
N ASN A 105 4.45 6.24 5.93
CA ASN A 105 5.67 5.44 6.14
C ASN A 105 5.34 3.96 6.39
N PHE A 106 4.26 3.66 7.14
CA PHE A 106 3.82 2.28 7.33
C PHE A 106 3.42 1.62 6.02
N PHE A 107 2.62 2.29 5.18
CA PHE A 107 2.23 1.76 3.87
C PHE A 107 3.42 1.58 2.91
N ASP A 108 4.43 2.44 2.99
CA ASP A 108 5.66 2.30 2.20
C ASP A 108 6.49 1.09 2.65
N VAL A 109 6.57 0.83 3.96
CA VAL A 109 7.19 -0.39 4.52
C VAL A 109 6.38 -1.64 4.12
N TRP A 110 5.06 -1.56 4.16
CA TRP A 110 4.15 -2.63 3.69
C TRP A 110 4.23 -2.84 2.18
N ARG A 111 4.69 -1.84 1.42
CA ARG A 111 4.72 -1.82 -0.06
C ARG A 111 3.34 -1.86 -0.69
N GLU A 112 2.36 -1.34 0.02
CA GLU A 112 1.01 -1.18 -0.48
C GLU A 112 0.68 0.31 -0.70
N PRO A 113 -0.17 0.63 -1.68
CA PRO A 113 -0.53 2.01 -1.95
C PRO A 113 -1.45 2.58 -0.87
N LEU A 114 -1.22 3.85 -0.51
CA LEU A 114 -2.16 4.71 0.22
C LEU A 114 -2.31 6.00 -0.56
N THR A 115 -3.38 6.10 -1.35
CA THR A 115 -3.69 7.25 -2.21
C THR A 115 -5.17 7.61 -2.10
N ALA A 116 -5.58 8.73 -2.70
CA ALA A 116 -6.99 9.14 -2.74
C ALA A 116 -7.92 8.17 -3.50
N THR A 117 -7.37 7.19 -4.23
CA THR A 117 -8.15 6.27 -5.07
C THR A 117 -7.73 4.81 -4.95
N ARG A 118 -6.70 4.53 -4.13
CA ARG A 118 -6.24 3.17 -3.89
C ARG A 118 -5.66 3.03 -2.48
N ILE A 119 -6.18 2.07 -1.74
CA ILE A 119 -5.74 1.71 -0.38
C ILE A 119 -5.49 0.20 -0.36
N ALA A 120 -4.23 -0.21 -0.22
CA ALA A 120 -3.84 -1.61 -0.37
C ALA A 120 -4.47 -2.21 -1.66
N SER A 121 -5.25 -3.28 -1.54
CA SER A 121 -5.95 -3.90 -2.66
C SER A 121 -7.21 -3.15 -3.13
N ALA A 122 -7.81 -2.28 -2.28
CA ALA A 122 -9.04 -1.57 -2.60
C ALA A 122 -8.84 -0.45 -3.62
N ARG A 123 -9.85 -0.26 -4.48
CA ARG A 123 -9.92 0.85 -5.44
C ARG A 123 -11.22 1.60 -5.27
N VAL A 124 -11.13 2.93 -5.19
CA VAL A 124 -12.28 3.82 -5.04
C VAL A 124 -12.21 4.99 -6.01
N LYS A 125 -13.33 5.63 -6.25
CA LYS A 125 -13.33 6.91 -6.95
C LYS A 125 -12.83 8.01 -6.00
N ARG A 126 -12.33 9.09 -6.59
CA ARG A 126 -11.93 10.26 -5.81
C ARG A 126 -13.12 10.79 -4.99
N GLY A 127 -12.92 10.98 -3.70
CA GLY A 127 -13.95 11.43 -2.77
C GLY A 127 -14.73 10.31 -2.06
N GLU A 128 -14.55 9.04 -2.47
CA GLU A 128 -15.18 7.87 -1.83
C GLU A 128 -14.27 7.21 -0.76
N LEU A 129 -13.13 7.79 -0.47
CA LEU A 129 -12.31 7.39 0.68
C LEU A 129 -12.71 8.20 1.89
N HIS A 130 -13.21 7.54 2.92
CA HIS A 130 -13.45 8.11 4.23
C HIS A 130 -12.34 7.67 5.18
N VAL A 131 -11.83 8.63 5.96
CA VAL A 131 -10.74 8.42 6.90
C VAL A 131 -11.17 8.91 8.27
N PHE A 132 -10.92 8.12 9.29
CA PHE A 132 -11.15 8.47 10.68
C PHE A 132 -9.87 8.29 11.48
N VAL A 133 -9.63 9.19 12.41
CA VAL A 133 -8.57 9.11 13.40
C VAL A 133 -9.22 9.24 14.77
N ASP A 134 -9.04 8.26 15.62
CA ASP A 134 -9.66 8.17 16.94
C ASP A 134 -11.20 8.37 16.87
N GLY A 135 -11.82 7.73 15.87
CA GLY A 135 -13.25 7.81 15.59
C GLY A 135 -13.74 9.13 15.00
N LYS A 136 -12.88 10.13 14.78
CA LYS A 136 -13.22 11.44 14.21
C LYS A 136 -12.85 11.50 12.73
N ALA A 137 -13.76 12.04 11.90
CA ALA A 137 -13.51 12.20 10.49
C ALA A 137 -12.26 13.07 10.23
N TYR A 138 -11.33 12.54 9.46
CA TYR A 138 -10.11 13.21 9.04
C TYR A 138 -10.21 13.61 7.56
N ARG A 139 -9.89 14.87 7.25
CA ARG A 139 -10.04 15.43 5.89
C ARG A 139 -8.72 15.79 5.21
N GLY A 140 -7.60 15.46 5.86
CA GLY A 140 -6.26 15.69 5.31
C GLY A 140 -5.81 14.54 4.39
N ASP A 141 -4.56 14.61 3.98
CA ASP A 141 -3.89 13.52 3.29
C ASP A 141 -3.64 12.37 4.29
N PRO A 142 -4.22 11.18 4.09
CA PRO A 142 -4.06 10.06 5.04
C PRO A 142 -2.61 9.64 5.23
N ARG A 143 -1.75 9.87 4.22
CA ARG A 143 -0.32 9.59 4.35
C ARG A 143 0.37 10.43 5.42
N LYS A 144 -0.19 11.61 5.78
CA LYS A 144 0.35 12.55 6.76
C LYS A 144 -0.18 12.34 8.18
N ILE A 145 -1.02 11.34 8.43
CA ILE A 145 -1.47 11.02 9.78
C ILE A 145 -0.25 10.58 10.59
N GLU A 146 0.05 11.32 11.65
CA GLU A 146 1.14 10.98 12.56
C GLU A 146 0.76 9.76 13.41
N LEU A 147 1.70 8.84 13.57
CA LEU A 147 1.55 7.68 14.41
C LEU A 147 2.02 8.05 15.82
N SER A 148 1.06 8.23 16.72
CA SER A 148 1.29 8.49 18.15
C SER A 148 0.79 7.29 18.96
N GLN A 149 1.17 7.21 20.23
CA GLN A 149 0.71 6.12 21.11
C GLN A 149 -0.82 6.04 21.09
N HIS A 150 -1.32 4.85 20.75
CA HIS A 150 -2.74 4.49 20.67
C HIS A 150 -3.56 5.27 19.62
N THR A 151 -2.92 5.83 18.61
CA THR A 151 -3.65 6.36 17.45
C THR A 151 -4.39 5.22 16.75
N ASP A 152 -5.71 5.37 16.59
CA ASP A 152 -6.58 4.41 15.90
C ASP A 152 -7.06 5.01 14.57
N VAL A 153 -6.68 4.39 13.45
CA VAL A 153 -7.03 4.86 12.11
C VAL A 153 -7.96 3.88 11.42
N THR A 154 -9.11 4.39 10.94
CA THR A 154 -10.00 3.62 10.07
C THR A 154 -10.01 4.22 8.67
N LEU A 155 -9.76 3.38 7.67
CA LEU A 155 -9.79 3.71 6.23
C LEU A 155 -10.95 2.98 5.58
N GLU A 156 -11.91 3.70 5.00
CA GLU A 156 -13.10 3.13 4.38
C GLU A 156 -13.17 3.47 2.90
N ALA A 157 -13.10 2.45 2.07
CA ALA A 157 -13.03 2.54 0.62
C ALA A 157 -14.39 2.20 -0.02
N GLY A 158 -15.18 3.23 -0.32
CA GLY A 158 -16.46 3.10 -1.05
C GLY A 158 -17.63 2.57 -0.21
N GLU A 159 -18.86 2.86 -0.69
CA GLU A 159 -20.09 2.41 -0.06
C GLU A 159 -20.35 0.90 -0.23
N PRO A 160 -21.03 0.25 0.74
CA PRO A 160 -21.45 0.79 2.02
C PRO A 160 -20.27 0.99 2.98
N TYR A 161 -20.29 2.11 3.74
CA TYR A 161 -19.27 2.38 4.74
C TYR A 161 -19.55 1.63 6.03
N ALA A 162 -18.52 1.07 6.65
CA ALA A 162 -18.61 0.52 8.00
C ALA A 162 -18.71 1.67 9.03
N LYS A 163 -19.31 1.41 10.17
CA LYS A 163 -19.23 2.37 11.27
C LYS A 163 -17.87 2.15 11.96
N PRO A 164 -17.03 3.19 12.10
CA PRO A 164 -15.78 3.06 12.86
C PRO A 164 -16.07 2.57 14.28
N VAL A 165 -15.35 1.54 14.69
CA VAL A 165 -15.40 0.99 16.06
C VAL A 165 -14.05 1.27 16.68
N PRO A 166 -13.98 1.95 17.84
CA PRO A 166 -12.71 2.21 18.51
C PRO A 166 -11.95 0.90 18.80
N PHE A 167 -10.67 0.88 18.48
CA PHE A 167 -9.81 -0.21 18.86
C PHE A 167 -9.48 -0.11 20.36
N THR A 168 -9.61 -1.22 21.09
CA THR A 168 -9.42 -1.25 22.55
C THR A 168 -8.48 -2.35 23.03
N ASP A 169 -8.15 -3.30 22.15
CA ASP A 169 -7.29 -4.42 22.51
C ASP A 169 -5.81 -4.10 22.27
N TRP A 170 -5.29 -3.18 23.06
CA TRP A 170 -3.88 -2.77 23.01
C TRP A 170 -2.92 -3.82 23.61
N GLN A 171 -3.41 -4.99 24.02
CA GLN A 171 -2.61 -6.11 24.52
C GLN A 171 -1.66 -5.73 25.68
N GLY A 172 -2.05 -4.72 26.48
CA GLY A 172 -1.23 -4.20 27.60
C GLY A 172 -0.06 -3.31 27.15
N GLN A 173 -0.06 -2.88 25.89
CA GLN A 173 0.98 -2.09 25.23
C GLN A 173 0.76 -0.58 25.43
#